data_b07af7e74f033cbb4f4291d95393163d
#
_entry.id   b07af7e74f033cbb4f4291d95393163d
#
_cell.length_a   1.000
_cell.length_b   1.000
_cell.length_c   1.000
_cell.angle_alpha   90.00
_cell.angle_beta   90.00
_cell.angle_gamma   90.00
#
_symmetry.space_group_name_H-M   'P 1'
#
loop_
_entity.id
_entity.type
_entity.pdbx_description
1 polymer ?
#
loop_
_entity_poly.entity_id
_entity_poly.type
_entity_poly.pdbx_seq_one_letter_code
_entity_poly.pdbx_strand_id
1 'polypeptide(L)'
;MIMQNYSLLVPRKNAIVFFLFLVVAILPAIAQQAKKYDVAFVESMKKEALSNVASKEKAVQEMVDMVFSFGELGFQEIETSKYLTGILEKNGFKIERGISGIPTAWMAKWGNGSPVIALGSDIDCIPKASQKPGVAYKDPIVEGAPGHGEGHNSGQAVIIYAALAVKEQMQKNNIPGTLVIWPGVAEELVGSKAWYIRDGYFKNVDACIFTHVSSDFGCDYGDNGGNGLVSVRFSFDGDAAHAAGAPWRGKSALDAVELMDVGWNFKREHLKPTQRSHYVITDGGDQPNVVPSKASVWYYFRERTYEDIQSMYDAGVKIANGAAMMTDTKMKYQILGTAWPGHFNKALGQAMIANIKKVGLPQWTDADNQMARAVQKLVEAPKKDNQVCRTSAPRRPQ
;
A
#
# COMPACT_ATOMS: atom_id res chain seq x y z
N MET A 1 -36.46 14.66 -62.46
CA MET A 1 -37.64 15.52 -62.46
C MET A 1 -37.85 16.09 -61.05
N ILE A 2 -37.50 17.34 -60.93
CA ILE A 2 -37.85 18.37 -59.94
C ILE A 2 -37.56 18.09 -58.47
N MET A 3 -36.46 18.65 -57.98
CA MET A 3 -36.19 19.08 -56.62
C MET A 3 -37.13 20.21 -56.21
N GLN A 4 -37.67 20.22 -55.01
CA GLN A 4 -38.15 21.45 -54.37
C GLN A 4 -37.41 21.60 -53.01
N ASN A 5 -36.55 22.64 -52.94
CA ASN A 5 -35.96 23.20 -51.74
C ASN A 5 -37.01 23.95 -50.94
N TYR A 6 -37.10 23.64 -49.63
CA TYR A 6 -37.70 24.55 -48.65
C TYR A 6 -36.60 25.00 -47.67
N SER A 7 -36.15 26.23 -47.83
CA SER A 7 -35.35 26.96 -46.87
C SER A 7 -36.27 27.57 -45.81
N LEU A 8 -36.18 27.10 -44.58
CA LEU A 8 -36.77 27.78 -43.43
C LEU A 8 -35.73 28.73 -42.84
N LEU A 9 -35.90 30.02 -43.13
CA LEU A 9 -35.21 31.13 -42.48
C LEU A 9 -35.79 31.32 -41.07
N VAL A 10 -35.01 30.89 -40.03
CA VAL A 10 -35.25 31.26 -38.64
C VAL A 10 -34.54 32.60 -38.39
N PRO A 11 -35.25 33.63 -37.85
CA PRO A 11 -34.66 34.95 -37.65
C PRO A 11 -33.57 34.91 -36.57
N ARG A 12 -32.36 35.30 -36.96
CA ARG A 12 -31.11 35.31 -36.16
C ARG A 12 -31.16 36.08 -34.83
N LYS A 13 -32.21 36.83 -34.55
CA LYS A 13 -32.33 37.62 -33.31
C LYS A 13 -32.71 36.83 -32.06
N ASN A 14 -33.42 35.70 -32.20
CA ASN A 14 -33.85 34.90 -31.03
C ASN A 14 -32.80 33.87 -30.56
N ALA A 15 -31.87 33.52 -31.41
CA ALA A 15 -30.79 32.58 -31.05
C ALA A 15 -29.76 33.20 -30.09
N ILE A 16 -29.51 34.52 -30.23
CA ILE A 16 -28.53 35.22 -29.38
C ILE A 16 -29.07 35.43 -27.95
N VAL A 17 -30.37 35.67 -27.80
CA VAL A 17 -31.00 35.83 -26.48
C VAL A 17 -31.04 34.49 -25.71
N PHE A 18 -31.29 33.39 -26.42
CA PHE A 18 -31.29 32.06 -25.79
C PHE A 18 -29.88 31.62 -25.34
N PHE A 19 -28.84 31.98 -26.12
CA PHE A 19 -27.45 31.69 -25.77
C PHE A 19 -26.94 32.55 -24.59
N LEU A 20 -27.37 33.81 -24.50
CA LEU A 20 -27.06 34.69 -23.37
C LEU A 20 -27.79 34.24 -22.08
N PHE A 21 -29.03 33.76 -22.14
CA PHE A 21 -29.73 33.23 -20.97
C PHE A 21 -29.12 31.89 -20.49
N LEU A 22 -28.63 31.04 -21.41
CA LEU A 22 -27.96 29.79 -21.06
C LEU A 22 -26.59 30.05 -20.41
N VAL A 23 -25.84 31.05 -20.89
CA VAL A 23 -24.54 31.43 -20.33
C VAL A 23 -24.70 32.13 -18.97
N VAL A 24 -25.74 32.94 -18.78
CA VAL A 24 -26.01 33.60 -17.49
C VAL A 24 -26.57 32.62 -16.45
N ALA A 25 -27.25 31.53 -16.86
CA ALA A 25 -27.73 30.49 -15.96
C ALA A 25 -26.63 29.48 -15.57
N ILE A 26 -25.53 29.35 -16.37
CA ILE A 26 -24.41 28.46 -16.09
C ILE A 26 -23.35 29.15 -15.19
N LEU A 27 -23.24 30.46 -15.22
CA LEU A 27 -22.29 31.24 -14.42
C LEU A 27 -22.44 31.09 -12.88
N PRO A 28 -23.63 30.95 -12.29
CA PRO A 28 -23.75 30.67 -10.86
C PRO A 28 -23.44 29.20 -10.48
N ALA A 29 -23.46 28.26 -11.45
CA ALA A 29 -23.14 26.86 -11.17
C ALA A 29 -21.64 26.56 -11.16
N ILE A 30 -20.80 27.44 -11.73
CA ILE A 30 -19.32 27.28 -11.77
C ILE A 30 -18.66 28.05 -10.62
N ALA A 31 -19.34 29.00 -10.01
CA ALA A 31 -18.85 29.75 -8.86
C ALA A 31 -19.43 29.22 -7.54
N GLN A 32 -19.35 27.91 -7.30
CA GLN A 32 -19.35 27.42 -5.94
C GLN A 32 -17.97 27.77 -5.34
N GLN A 33 -17.82 29.06 -5.01
CA GLN A 33 -16.67 29.55 -4.26
C GLN A 33 -16.50 28.65 -3.05
N ALA A 34 -15.36 27.97 -2.97
CA ALA A 34 -15.01 27.16 -1.82
C ALA A 34 -15.25 28.03 -0.57
N LYS A 35 -16.22 27.66 0.24
CA LYS A 35 -16.58 28.40 1.45
C LYS A 35 -15.32 28.48 2.31
N LYS A 36 -14.71 29.67 2.35
CA LYS A 36 -13.50 29.88 3.14
C LYS A 36 -13.93 29.89 4.61
N TYR A 37 -13.65 28.79 5.31
CA TYR A 37 -13.93 28.71 6.72
C TYR A 37 -12.98 29.62 7.49
N ASP A 38 -13.50 30.37 8.46
CA ASP A 38 -12.72 31.16 9.41
C ASP A 38 -11.78 30.24 10.20
N VAL A 39 -10.56 30.73 10.49
CA VAL A 39 -9.53 29.99 11.22
C VAL A 39 -10.02 29.56 12.61
N ALA A 40 -10.73 30.46 13.34
CA ALA A 40 -11.24 30.13 14.67
C ALA A 40 -12.28 28.99 14.61
N PHE A 41 -13.13 28.99 13.59
CA PHE A 41 -14.08 27.92 13.35
C PHE A 41 -13.41 26.58 13.06
N VAL A 42 -12.38 26.58 12.19
CA VAL A 42 -11.59 25.36 11.89
C VAL A 42 -10.90 24.82 13.14
N GLU A 43 -10.31 25.68 13.95
CA GLU A 43 -9.66 25.27 15.21
C GLU A 43 -10.66 24.73 16.23
N SER A 44 -11.88 25.28 16.29
CA SER A 44 -12.95 24.74 17.12
C SER A 44 -13.36 23.32 16.69
N MET A 45 -13.53 23.08 15.39
CA MET A 45 -13.82 21.76 14.86
C MET A 45 -12.71 20.74 15.15
N LYS A 46 -11.44 21.16 15.00
CA LYS A 46 -10.29 20.31 15.34
C LYS A 46 -10.30 19.92 16.82
N LYS A 47 -10.54 20.87 17.70
CA LYS A 47 -10.62 20.61 19.16
C LYS A 47 -11.73 19.60 19.49
N GLU A 48 -12.89 19.75 18.88
CA GLU A 48 -14.01 18.84 19.07
C GLU A 48 -13.72 17.44 18.49
N ALA A 49 -13.14 17.36 17.31
CA ALA A 49 -12.71 16.09 16.71
C ALA A 49 -11.70 15.35 17.59
N LEU A 50 -10.70 16.06 18.13
CA LEU A 50 -9.72 15.49 19.07
C LEU A 50 -10.41 14.96 20.35
N SER A 51 -11.35 15.73 20.93
CA SER A 51 -12.12 15.27 22.09
C SER A 51 -12.96 14.03 21.79
N ASN A 52 -13.55 13.96 20.59
CA ASN A 52 -14.29 12.79 20.13
C ASN A 52 -13.39 11.55 20.04
N VAL A 53 -12.21 11.67 19.40
CA VAL A 53 -11.24 10.57 19.32
C VAL A 53 -10.78 10.13 20.71
N ALA A 54 -10.44 11.06 21.59
CA ALA A 54 -10.03 10.76 22.97
C ALA A 54 -11.09 9.99 23.74
N SER A 55 -12.38 10.31 23.54
CA SER A 55 -13.49 9.58 24.17
C SER A 55 -13.66 8.13 23.67
N LYS A 56 -12.98 7.76 22.59
CA LYS A 56 -13.03 6.42 21.95
C LYS A 56 -11.77 5.58 22.21
N GLU A 57 -10.86 6.03 23.06
CA GLU A 57 -9.58 5.37 23.33
C GLU A 57 -9.71 3.85 23.52
N LYS A 58 -10.65 3.42 24.38
CA LYS A 58 -10.90 1.99 24.60
C LYS A 58 -11.32 1.26 23.32
N ALA A 59 -12.23 1.83 22.54
CA ALA A 59 -12.72 1.20 21.32
C ALA A 59 -11.63 1.18 20.21
N VAL A 60 -10.74 2.16 20.18
CA VAL A 60 -9.54 2.15 19.31
C VAL A 60 -8.64 0.99 19.71
N GLN A 61 -8.34 0.82 20.99
CA GLN A 61 -7.50 -0.28 21.48
C GLN A 61 -8.15 -1.65 21.20
N GLU A 62 -9.44 -1.80 21.46
CA GLU A 62 -10.18 -3.02 21.15
C GLU A 62 -10.09 -3.40 19.65
N MET A 63 -10.12 -2.41 18.74
CA MET A 63 -9.94 -2.66 17.32
C MET A 63 -8.51 -3.11 16.98
N VAL A 64 -7.50 -2.48 17.57
CA VAL A 64 -6.08 -2.86 17.43
C VAL A 64 -5.87 -4.31 17.89
N ASP A 65 -6.42 -4.69 19.04
CA ASP A 65 -6.28 -6.02 19.62
C ASP A 65 -7.05 -7.07 18.83
N MET A 66 -8.23 -6.72 18.32
CA MET A 66 -9.03 -7.61 17.50
C MET A 66 -8.34 -7.94 16.18
N VAL A 67 -7.85 -6.93 15.45
CA VAL A 67 -7.10 -7.15 14.20
C VAL A 67 -5.81 -7.93 14.47
N PHE A 68 -5.09 -7.61 15.56
CA PHE A 68 -3.94 -8.38 16.00
C PHE A 68 -4.24 -9.87 16.19
N SER A 69 -5.41 -10.20 16.74
CA SER A 69 -5.79 -11.58 17.05
C SER A 69 -6.09 -12.45 15.83
N PHE A 70 -6.43 -11.85 14.67
CA PHE A 70 -6.76 -12.62 13.47
C PHE A 70 -5.52 -13.24 12.82
N GLY A 71 -4.40 -12.53 12.76
CA GLY A 71 -3.12 -13.08 12.30
C GLY A 71 -3.13 -13.60 10.86
N GLU A 72 -3.75 -12.86 9.91
CA GLU A 72 -4.01 -13.31 8.54
C GLU A 72 -2.94 -12.85 7.56
N LEU A 73 -2.45 -13.76 6.70
CA LEU A 73 -1.51 -13.46 5.64
C LEU A 73 -2.16 -12.69 4.50
N GLY A 74 -1.33 -12.08 3.65
CA GLY A 74 -1.75 -11.38 2.45
C GLY A 74 -2.64 -12.24 1.54
N PHE A 75 -3.71 -11.65 1.01
CA PHE A 75 -4.82 -12.26 0.29
C PHE A 75 -5.71 -13.22 1.11
N GLN A 76 -5.47 -13.35 2.41
CA GLN A 76 -6.21 -14.20 3.32
C GLN A 76 -6.87 -13.42 4.47
N GLU A 77 -6.92 -12.09 4.38
CA GLU A 77 -7.40 -11.14 5.41
C GLU A 77 -8.95 -11.15 5.50
N ILE A 78 -9.55 -12.33 5.67
CA ILE A 78 -11.00 -12.55 5.59
C ILE A 78 -11.70 -11.98 6.83
N GLU A 79 -11.28 -12.39 8.01
CA GLU A 79 -11.91 -11.95 9.26
C GLU A 79 -11.56 -10.48 9.57
N THR A 80 -10.33 -10.04 9.25
CA THR A 80 -9.93 -8.64 9.34
C THR A 80 -10.83 -7.75 8.46
N SER A 81 -10.98 -8.08 7.18
CA SER A 81 -11.82 -7.32 6.25
C SER A 81 -13.29 -7.31 6.66
N LYS A 82 -13.83 -8.44 7.11
CA LYS A 82 -15.21 -8.57 7.61
C LYS A 82 -15.44 -7.72 8.85
N TYR A 83 -14.53 -7.76 9.82
CA TYR A 83 -14.60 -6.99 11.05
C TYR A 83 -14.58 -5.48 10.78
N LEU A 84 -13.59 -5.00 10.03
CA LEU A 84 -13.42 -3.57 9.73
C LEU A 84 -14.59 -3.02 8.90
N THR A 85 -15.00 -3.74 7.85
CA THR A 85 -16.15 -3.31 7.03
C THR A 85 -17.46 -3.33 7.81
N GLY A 86 -17.66 -4.29 8.73
CA GLY A 86 -18.83 -4.33 9.59
C GLY A 86 -18.95 -3.12 10.53
N ILE A 87 -17.83 -2.61 11.04
CA ILE A 87 -17.80 -1.37 11.82
C ILE A 87 -18.14 -0.17 10.95
N LEU A 88 -17.57 -0.08 9.76
CA LEU A 88 -17.81 1.01 8.81
C LEU A 88 -19.26 1.04 8.34
N GLU A 89 -19.88 -0.09 8.05
CA GLU A 89 -21.30 -0.21 7.69
C GLU A 89 -22.22 0.27 8.82
N LYS A 90 -21.96 -0.16 10.06
CA LYS A 90 -22.69 0.31 11.25
C LYS A 90 -22.59 1.82 11.44
N ASN A 91 -21.53 2.43 10.92
CA ASN A 91 -21.32 3.88 10.94
C ASN A 91 -21.75 4.58 9.64
N GLY A 92 -22.53 3.90 8.79
CA GLY A 92 -23.16 4.50 7.61
C GLY A 92 -22.26 4.68 6.38
N PHE A 93 -21.11 4.00 6.33
CA PHE A 93 -20.31 3.92 5.11
C PHE A 93 -20.92 2.89 4.16
N LYS A 94 -20.85 3.16 2.87
CA LYS A 94 -21.18 2.19 1.81
C LYS A 94 -19.91 1.43 1.44
N ILE A 95 -19.97 0.12 1.47
CA ILE A 95 -18.81 -0.76 1.21
C ILE A 95 -18.93 -1.36 -0.18
N GLU A 96 -17.88 -1.21 -0.97
CA GLU A 96 -17.62 -1.94 -2.20
C GLU A 96 -16.57 -3.02 -1.89
N ARG A 97 -16.94 -4.30 -2.02
CA ARG A 97 -16.08 -5.46 -1.71
C ARG A 97 -15.56 -6.12 -2.97
N GLY A 98 -14.44 -6.83 -2.88
CA GLY A 98 -13.85 -7.56 -4.00
C GLY A 98 -13.27 -6.65 -5.08
N ILE A 99 -12.86 -5.42 -4.72
CA ILE A 99 -12.31 -4.47 -5.68
C ILE A 99 -11.04 -5.04 -6.33
N SER A 100 -10.82 -4.68 -7.59
CA SER A 100 -9.73 -5.22 -8.42
C SER A 100 -9.70 -6.75 -8.53
N GLY A 101 -10.82 -7.44 -8.26
CA GLY A 101 -10.91 -8.90 -8.26
C GLY A 101 -10.22 -9.57 -7.05
N ILE A 102 -9.87 -8.82 -6.01
CA ILE A 102 -9.24 -9.34 -4.80
C ILE A 102 -10.33 -9.53 -3.72
N PRO A 103 -10.65 -10.77 -3.30
CA PRO A 103 -11.78 -11.03 -2.41
C PRO A 103 -11.74 -10.31 -1.07
N THR A 104 -10.56 -10.10 -0.50
CA THR A 104 -10.35 -9.43 0.79
C THR A 104 -10.24 -7.91 0.68
N ALA A 105 -10.16 -7.38 -0.54
CA ALA A 105 -10.05 -5.94 -0.79
C ALA A 105 -11.43 -5.25 -0.79
N TRP A 106 -11.45 -4.02 -0.26
CA TRP A 106 -12.68 -3.24 -0.17
C TRP A 106 -12.40 -1.74 -0.20
N MET A 107 -13.44 -0.97 -0.48
CA MET A 107 -13.42 0.48 -0.37
C MET A 107 -14.71 0.95 0.29
N ALA A 108 -14.59 1.73 1.35
CA ALA A 108 -15.69 2.29 2.11
C ALA A 108 -15.84 3.77 1.78
N LYS A 109 -17.05 4.21 1.41
CA LYS A 109 -17.34 5.60 1.05
C LYS A 109 -18.45 6.18 1.90
N TRP A 110 -18.27 7.42 2.35
CA TRP A 110 -19.29 8.20 3.04
C TRP A 110 -19.27 9.65 2.55
N GLY A 111 -20.43 10.30 2.48
CA GLY A 111 -20.58 11.66 1.98
C GLY A 111 -20.79 11.72 0.47
N ASN A 112 -20.73 12.90 -0.08
CA ASN A 112 -20.86 13.14 -1.52
C ASN A 112 -20.17 14.45 -1.93
N GLY A 113 -19.81 14.53 -3.22
CA GLY A 113 -19.12 15.69 -3.79
C GLY A 113 -17.64 15.77 -3.41
N SER A 114 -17.05 16.91 -3.75
CA SER A 114 -15.64 17.21 -3.52
C SER A 114 -15.44 18.09 -2.29
N PRO A 115 -14.25 17.99 -1.64
CA PRO A 115 -13.14 17.14 -1.98
C PRO A 115 -13.38 15.66 -1.61
N VAL A 116 -12.72 14.75 -2.33
CA VAL A 116 -12.67 13.32 -2.03
C VAL A 116 -11.35 13.02 -1.32
N ILE A 117 -11.42 12.70 -0.04
CA ILE A 117 -10.25 12.41 0.80
C ILE A 117 -10.20 10.92 1.09
N ALA A 118 -9.13 10.28 0.64
CA ALA A 118 -8.87 8.86 0.91
C ALA A 118 -7.92 8.68 2.10
N LEU A 119 -8.25 7.73 2.95
CA LEU A 119 -7.50 7.36 4.15
C LEU A 119 -7.20 5.87 4.08
N GLY A 120 -5.94 5.47 4.20
CA GLY A 120 -5.53 4.07 4.07
C GLY A 120 -4.48 3.62 5.07
N SER A 121 -4.42 2.31 5.25
CA SER A 121 -3.37 1.59 5.97
C SER A 121 -3.40 0.11 5.59
N ASP A 122 -2.28 -0.57 5.78
CA ASP A 122 -2.13 -1.99 5.50
C ASP A 122 -2.82 -2.85 6.59
N ILE A 123 -3.11 -4.13 6.28
CA ILE A 123 -3.88 -5.01 7.18
C ILE A 123 -3.37 -6.46 7.25
N ASP A 124 -2.41 -6.86 6.44
CA ASP A 124 -1.88 -8.22 6.39
C ASP A 124 -0.76 -8.48 7.40
N CYS A 125 -0.46 -9.75 7.59
CA CYS A 125 0.62 -10.26 8.44
C CYS A 125 1.77 -10.83 7.61
N ILE A 126 2.94 -10.97 8.27
CA ILE A 126 4.07 -11.72 7.74
C ILE A 126 4.11 -13.15 8.27
N PRO A 127 4.66 -14.11 7.50
CA PRO A 127 4.77 -15.51 7.94
C PRO A 127 5.67 -15.64 9.17
N LYS A 128 5.34 -16.58 10.06
CA LYS A 128 6.17 -16.96 11.22
C LYS A 128 6.52 -15.82 12.18
N ALA A 129 5.65 -14.78 12.21
CA ALA A 129 5.85 -13.58 13.03
C ALA A 129 4.92 -13.51 14.24
N SER A 130 4.26 -14.62 14.62
CA SER A 130 3.48 -14.69 15.85
C SER A 130 4.35 -14.31 17.04
N GLN A 131 3.89 -13.35 17.86
CA GLN A 131 4.66 -12.77 18.96
C GLN A 131 3.74 -12.30 20.06
N LYS A 132 4.08 -12.57 21.32
CA LYS A 132 3.38 -11.98 22.47
C LYS A 132 3.63 -10.48 22.53
N PRO A 133 2.59 -9.67 22.78
CA PRO A 133 2.77 -8.25 23.03
C PRO A 133 3.45 -8.03 24.41
N GLY A 134 4.10 -6.87 24.56
CA GLY A 134 4.66 -6.45 25.84
C GLY A 134 5.94 -7.16 26.29
N VAL A 135 6.63 -7.88 25.41
CA VAL A 135 7.93 -8.52 25.71
C VAL A 135 8.99 -8.16 24.67
N ALA A 136 10.24 -7.99 25.11
CA ALA A 136 11.38 -7.65 24.26
C ALA A 136 12.29 -8.88 24.02
N TYR A 137 11.68 -10.02 23.75
CA TYR A 137 12.35 -11.27 23.38
C TYR A 137 11.40 -12.10 22.51
N LYS A 138 11.93 -13.03 21.74
CA LYS A 138 11.10 -13.90 20.90
C LYS A 138 10.28 -14.85 21.78
N ASP A 139 8.96 -14.71 21.74
CA ASP A 139 8.00 -15.55 22.46
C ASP A 139 6.71 -15.65 21.63
N PRO A 140 6.63 -16.54 20.64
CA PRO A 140 5.44 -16.67 19.79
C PRO A 140 4.24 -17.13 20.62
N ILE A 141 3.05 -16.55 20.33
CA ILE A 141 1.79 -17.05 20.87
C ILE A 141 1.50 -18.45 20.33
N VAL A 142 1.73 -18.62 19.01
CA VAL A 142 1.61 -19.90 18.30
C VAL A 142 2.85 -20.07 17.43
N GLU A 143 3.64 -21.13 17.69
CA GLU A 143 4.88 -21.38 16.94
C GLU A 143 4.57 -21.57 15.45
N GLY A 144 5.34 -20.86 14.60
CA GLY A 144 5.20 -20.93 13.16
C GLY A 144 3.99 -20.19 12.56
N ALA A 145 3.09 -19.63 13.38
CA ALA A 145 1.95 -18.86 12.91
C ALA A 145 2.36 -17.47 12.39
N PRO A 146 1.55 -16.85 11.50
CA PRO A 146 1.75 -15.47 11.08
C PRO A 146 1.51 -14.48 12.22
N GLY A 147 1.96 -13.24 12.02
CA GLY A 147 1.74 -12.17 12.98
C GLY A 147 2.01 -10.79 12.40
N HIS A 148 1.56 -9.76 13.09
CA HIS A 148 1.71 -8.35 12.71
C HIS A 148 3.11 -7.82 13.07
N GLY A 149 4.15 -8.35 12.39
CA GLY A 149 5.54 -7.96 12.62
C GLY A 149 5.85 -6.51 12.26
N GLU A 150 5.09 -5.91 11.36
CA GLU A 150 5.20 -4.51 10.95
C GLU A 150 4.05 -3.63 11.51
N GLY A 151 3.25 -4.14 12.46
CA GLY A 151 2.24 -3.38 13.18
C GLY A 151 1.01 -2.96 12.35
N HIS A 152 0.72 -3.66 11.25
CA HIS A 152 -0.44 -3.41 10.39
C HIS A 152 -1.79 -3.51 11.11
N ASN A 153 -1.84 -4.15 12.28
CA ASN A 153 -3.03 -4.22 13.12
C ASN A 153 -3.49 -2.86 13.68
N SER A 154 -2.63 -1.85 13.71
CA SER A 154 -2.95 -0.55 14.34
C SER A 154 -3.47 0.50 13.38
N GLY A 155 -3.04 0.45 12.11
CA GLY A 155 -3.26 1.55 11.17
C GLY A 155 -4.73 1.79 10.84
N GLN A 156 -5.52 0.76 10.61
CA GLN A 156 -6.96 0.90 10.33
C GLN A 156 -7.74 1.44 11.53
N ALA A 157 -7.34 1.11 12.76
CA ALA A 157 -7.96 1.67 13.95
C ALA A 157 -7.78 3.20 13.99
N VAL A 158 -6.56 3.69 13.73
CA VAL A 158 -6.26 5.13 13.65
C VAL A 158 -7.09 5.80 12.55
N ILE A 159 -7.09 5.22 11.34
CA ILE A 159 -7.79 5.77 10.17
C ILE A 159 -9.30 5.80 10.37
N ILE A 160 -9.91 4.73 10.84
CA ILE A 160 -11.37 4.62 11.00
C ILE A 160 -11.85 5.61 12.05
N TYR A 161 -11.22 5.69 13.22
CA TYR A 161 -11.68 6.61 14.26
C TYR A 161 -11.42 8.08 13.93
N ALA A 162 -10.33 8.39 13.22
CA ALA A 162 -10.11 9.71 12.65
C ALA A 162 -11.22 10.09 11.63
N ALA A 163 -11.55 9.16 10.72
CA ALA A 163 -12.62 9.39 9.74
C ALA A 163 -13.99 9.56 10.38
N LEU A 164 -14.32 8.81 11.44
CA LEU A 164 -15.57 8.95 12.19
C LEU A 164 -15.67 10.32 12.87
N ALA A 165 -14.58 10.81 13.47
CA ALA A 165 -14.55 12.15 14.07
C ALA A 165 -14.69 13.26 13.02
N VAL A 166 -14.03 13.14 11.87
CA VAL A 166 -14.18 14.08 10.74
C VAL A 166 -15.59 14.04 10.18
N LYS A 167 -16.16 12.83 9.97
CA LYS A 167 -17.53 12.64 9.52
C LYS A 167 -18.53 13.37 10.41
N GLU A 168 -18.39 13.25 11.75
CA GLU A 168 -19.25 13.94 12.71
C GLU A 168 -19.18 15.47 12.53
N GLN A 169 -17.98 16.04 12.38
CA GLN A 169 -17.80 17.47 12.11
C GLN A 169 -18.41 17.89 10.76
N MET A 170 -18.26 17.07 9.72
CA MET A 170 -18.86 17.35 8.41
C MET A 170 -20.39 17.34 8.48
N GLN A 171 -21.00 16.39 9.18
CA GLN A 171 -22.43 16.31 9.37
C GLN A 171 -22.99 17.50 10.18
N LYS A 172 -22.38 17.78 11.34
CA LYS A 172 -22.79 18.86 12.25
C LYS A 172 -22.76 20.24 11.57
N ASN A 173 -21.74 20.47 10.72
CA ASN A 173 -21.49 21.77 10.12
C ASN A 173 -21.89 21.86 8.63
N ASN A 174 -22.56 20.84 8.10
CA ASN A 174 -22.97 20.75 6.67
C ASN A 174 -21.78 21.01 5.74
N ILE A 175 -20.63 20.37 6.00
CA ILE A 175 -19.43 20.45 5.17
C ILE A 175 -19.53 19.40 4.06
N PRO A 176 -19.51 19.80 2.78
CA PRO A 176 -19.54 18.86 1.68
C PRO A 176 -18.21 18.13 1.53
N GLY A 177 -18.23 16.96 0.91
CA GLY A 177 -17.07 16.16 0.61
C GLY A 177 -17.33 14.67 0.78
N THR A 178 -16.36 13.88 0.36
CA THR A 178 -16.42 12.42 0.43
C THR A 178 -15.22 11.90 1.21
N LEU A 179 -15.48 11.05 2.19
CA LEU A 179 -14.47 10.26 2.88
C LEU A 179 -14.41 8.87 2.25
N VAL A 180 -13.21 8.41 1.94
CA VAL A 180 -12.93 7.08 1.41
C VAL A 180 -11.96 6.39 2.35
N ILE A 181 -12.29 5.17 2.79
CA ILE A 181 -11.39 4.34 3.62
C ILE A 181 -11.07 3.08 2.83
N TRP A 182 -9.82 2.68 2.83
CA TRP A 182 -9.35 1.55 2.04
C TRP A 182 -8.18 0.82 2.74
N PRO A 183 -8.08 -0.51 2.59
CA PRO A 183 -6.96 -1.30 3.11
C PRO A 183 -5.89 -1.49 2.05
N GLY A 184 -4.62 -1.50 2.45
CA GLY A 184 -3.58 -2.18 1.71
C GLY A 184 -3.64 -3.66 2.05
N VAL A 185 -4.22 -4.44 1.14
CA VAL A 185 -4.32 -5.90 1.23
C VAL A 185 -3.08 -6.51 0.62
N ALA A 186 -2.54 -7.55 1.24
CA ALA A 186 -1.34 -8.24 0.78
C ALA A 186 -0.17 -7.29 0.48
N GLU A 187 0.07 -6.32 1.35
CA GLU A 187 1.16 -5.34 1.21
C GLU A 187 2.52 -6.05 1.18
N GLU A 188 2.73 -7.01 2.06
CA GLU A 188 3.94 -7.82 2.19
C GLU A 188 4.27 -8.64 0.92
N LEU A 189 3.27 -8.89 0.09
CA LEU A 189 3.40 -9.55 -1.21
C LEU A 189 3.44 -8.55 -2.37
N VAL A 190 3.49 -7.23 -2.08
CA VAL A 190 3.37 -6.14 -3.07
C VAL A 190 2.06 -6.21 -3.82
N GLY A 191 1.01 -6.67 -3.13
CA GLY A 191 -0.34 -6.79 -3.66
C GLY A 191 -1.15 -5.51 -3.55
N SER A 192 -2.33 -5.53 -4.13
CA SER A 192 -3.44 -4.58 -4.09
C SER A 192 -3.19 -3.15 -4.60
N LYS A 193 -2.30 -2.35 -4.02
CA LYS A 193 -2.18 -0.90 -4.30
C LYS A 193 -2.02 -0.59 -5.80
N ALA A 194 -1.15 -1.32 -6.49
CA ALA A 194 -0.94 -1.15 -7.93
C ALA A 194 -2.19 -1.51 -8.75
N TRP A 195 -2.92 -2.55 -8.34
CA TRP A 195 -4.19 -2.95 -8.99
C TRP A 195 -5.29 -1.92 -8.78
N TYR A 196 -5.41 -1.33 -7.58
CA TYR A 196 -6.37 -0.25 -7.33
C TYR A 196 -6.12 0.96 -8.24
N ILE A 197 -4.85 1.33 -8.44
CA ILE A 197 -4.46 2.41 -9.35
C ILE A 197 -4.78 2.04 -10.80
N ARG A 198 -4.40 0.85 -11.26
CA ARG A 198 -4.69 0.33 -12.61
C ARG A 198 -6.17 0.39 -12.93
N ASP A 199 -7.01 -0.02 -11.98
CA ASP A 199 -8.45 -0.15 -12.17
C ASP A 199 -9.21 1.16 -11.88
N GLY A 200 -8.48 2.25 -11.54
CA GLY A 200 -9.01 3.60 -11.47
C GLY A 200 -9.68 3.99 -10.15
N TYR A 201 -9.53 3.20 -9.09
CA TYR A 201 -10.17 3.49 -7.79
C TYR A 201 -9.74 4.82 -7.16
N PHE A 202 -8.55 5.32 -7.50
CA PHE A 202 -8.03 6.60 -7.02
C PHE A 202 -8.14 7.75 -8.02
N LYS A 203 -8.73 7.53 -9.21
CA LYS A 203 -8.81 8.55 -10.28
C LYS A 203 -9.49 9.86 -9.84
N ASN A 204 -10.49 9.77 -8.96
CA ASN A 204 -11.27 10.91 -8.48
C ASN A 204 -10.95 11.27 -7.02
N VAL A 205 -9.80 10.85 -6.50
CA VAL A 205 -9.34 11.19 -5.15
C VAL A 205 -8.52 12.47 -5.23
N ASP A 206 -8.92 13.50 -4.47
CA ASP A 206 -8.24 14.78 -4.40
C ASP A 206 -7.02 14.76 -3.48
N ALA A 207 -7.09 13.98 -2.39
CA ALA A 207 -5.99 13.78 -1.47
C ALA A 207 -6.05 12.38 -0.85
N CYS A 208 -4.86 11.75 -0.69
CA CYS A 208 -4.73 10.46 -0.01
C CYS A 208 -3.75 10.61 1.16
N ILE A 209 -4.19 10.17 2.33
CA ILE A 209 -3.38 10.09 3.56
C ILE A 209 -3.24 8.61 3.89
N PHE A 210 -2.00 8.19 4.12
CA PHE A 210 -1.68 6.81 4.47
C PHE A 210 -0.89 6.79 5.79
N THR A 211 -1.19 5.84 6.68
CA THR A 211 -0.48 5.68 7.94
C THR A 211 0.18 4.31 8.02
N HIS A 212 1.37 4.29 8.59
CA HIS A 212 2.14 3.09 8.87
C HIS A 212 2.95 3.30 10.15
N VAL A 213 3.20 2.25 10.91
CA VAL A 213 4.07 2.33 12.09
C VAL A 213 5.52 2.58 11.66
N SER A 214 6.26 3.26 12.51
CA SER A 214 7.68 3.54 12.29
C SER A 214 8.42 3.62 13.62
N SER A 215 9.74 3.61 13.56
CA SER A 215 10.60 3.88 14.72
C SER A 215 10.64 5.36 15.13
N ASP A 216 10.09 6.24 14.31
CA ASP A 216 10.02 7.70 14.52
C ASP A 216 8.58 8.17 14.32
N PHE A 217 8.18 9.20 15.06
CA PHE A 217 6.91 9.89 14.85
C PHE A 217 7.11 11.02 13.86
N GLY A 218 6.67 10.86 12.63
CA GLY A 218 6.99 11.82 11.58
C GLY A 218 6.03 11.79 10.40
N CYS A 219 6.32 12.67 9.45
CA CYS A 219 5.61 12.77 8.19
C CYS A 219 6.61 13.13 7.09
N ASP A 220 6.61 12.35 6.02
CA ASP A 220 7.51 12.53 4.89
C ASP A 220 6.85 13.34 3.76
N TYR A 221 7.67 14.06 2.98
CA TYR A 221 7.24 14.66 1.71
C TYR A 221 8.39 14.73 0.71
N GLY A 222 8.04 14.83 -0.59
CA GLY A 222 9.00 14.76 -1.69
C GLY A 222 9.48 13.32 -1.91
N ASP A 223 10.66 13.18 -2.50
CA ASP A 223 11.32 11.90 -2.70
C ASP A 223 11.93 11.44 -1.39
N ASN A 224 11.27 10.55 -0.68
CA ASN A 224 11.71 10.08 0.63
C ASN A 224 12.86 9.07 0.60
N GLY A 225 13.33 8.70 -0.60
CA GLY A 225 14.43 7.74 -0.80
C GLY A 225 14.04 6.29 -0.48
N GLY A 226 12.75 5.97 -0.39
CA GLY A 226 12.25 4.61 -0.30
C GLY A 226 12.51 3.83 -1.58
N ASN A 227 12.62 2.51 -1.47
CA ASN A 227 12.79 1.64 -2.61
C ASN A 227 11.42 1.27 -3.21
N GLY A 228 11.31 1.39 -4.53
CA GLY A 228 10.31 0.64 -5.27
C GLY A 228 10.82 -0.76 -5.59
N LEU A 229 9.96 -1.61 -6.19
CA LEU A 229 10.36 -2.95 -6.58
C LEU A 229 9.50 -3.54 -7.70
N VAL A 230 10.06 -4.56 -8.35
CA VAL A 230 9.34 -5.55 -9.14
C VAL A 230 9.46 -6.91 -8.45
N SER A 231 8.31 -7.55 -8.23
CA SER A 231 8.17 -8.92 -7.73
C SER A 231 7.91 -9.83 -8.92
N VAL A 232 8.81 -10.79 -9.18
CA VAL A 232 8.72 -11.65 -10.36
C VAL A 232 9.08 -13.09 -10.02
N ARG A 233 8.28 -14.05 -10.48
CA ARG A 233 8.58 -15.47 -10.42
C ARG A 233 9.03 -15.97 -11.78
N PHE A 234 10.23 -16.55 -11.83
CA PHE A 234 10.75 -17.28 -12.98
C PHE A 234 10.48 -18.77 -12.78
N SER A 235 9.97 -19.44 -13.82
CA SER A 235 9.65 -20.86 -13.81
C SER A 235 10.32 -21.52 -15.00
N PHE A 236 10.85 -22.71 -14.77
CA PHE A 236 11.54 -23.50 -15.78
C PHE A 236 10.80 -24.84 -15.96
N ASP A 237 10.60 -25.23 -17.22
CA ASP A 237 10.03 -26.50 -17.60
C ASP A 237 11.12 -27.31 -18.35
N GLY A 238 11.46 -28.46 -17.83
CA GLY A 238 12.43 -29.42 -18.38
C GLY A 238 11.80 -30.79 -18.62
N ASP A 239 12.61 -31.85 -18.62
CA ASP A 239 12.20 -33.23 -18.86
C ASP A 239 12.62 -34.13 -17.69
N ALA A 240 11.68 -34.89 -17.13
CA ALA A 240 11.97 -35.84 -16.06
C ALA A 240 12.68 -37.09 -16.60
N ALA A 241 13.59 -37.64 -15.78
CA ALA A 241 14.24 -38.93 -16.05
C ALA A 241 14.61 -39.61 -14.72
N HIS A 242 14.86 -40.90 -14.75
CA HIS A 242 15.39 -41.63 -13.60
C HIS A 242 16.85 -41.22 -13.37
N ALA A 243 17.12 -40.54 -12.24
CA ALA A 243 18.42 -39.88 -11.99
C ALA A 243 19.62 -40.85 -11.93
N ALA A 244 19.42 -42.14 -11.60
CA ALA A 244 20.49 -43.14 -11.61
C ALA A 244 20.48 -43.97 -12.90
N GLY A 245 19.29 -44.30 -13.46
CA GLY A 245 19.20 -45.24 -14.58
C GLY A 245 19.41 -44.63 -15.95
N ALA A 246 18.94 -43.39 -16.15
CA ALA A 246 19.01 -42.71 -17.45
C ALA A 246 19.00 -41.19 -17.33
N PRO A 247 19.88 -40.57 -16.50
CA PRO A 247 19.88 -39.09 -16.27
C PRO A 247 20.06 -38.30 -17.56
N TRP A 248 20.77 -38.85 -18.57
CA TRP A 248 21.01 -38.21 -19.85
C TRP A 248 19.75 -37.97 -20.71
N ARG A 249 18.61 -38.50 -20.28
CA ARG A 249 17.30 -38.25 -20.93
C ARG A 249 16.55 -37.10 -20.30
N GLY A 250 17.04 -36.62 -19.14
CA GLY A 250 16.41 -35.53 -18.40
C GLY A 250 16.96 -34.17 -18.80
N LYS A 251 16.17 -33.13 -18.51
CA LYS A 251 16.58 -31.73 -18.56
C LYS A 251 16.15 -31.10 -17.22
N SER A 252 17.11 -30.82 -16.37
CA SER A 252 16.82 -30.37 -15.00
C SER A 252 16.37 -28.92 -14.98
N ALA A 253 15.12 -28.70 -14.58
CA ALA A 253 14.62 -27.35 -14.33
C ALA A 253 15.26 -26.73 -13.07
N LEU A 254 15.66 -27.55 -12.09
CA LEU A 254 16.35 -27.05 -10.90
C LEU A 254 17.75 -26.53 -11.24
N ASP A 255 18.49 -27.21 -12.15
CA ASP A 255 19.79 -26.69 -12.59
C ASP A 255 19.66 -25.32 -13.27
N ALA A 256 18.54 -25.11 -14.01
CA ALA A 256 18.26 -23.78 -14.58
C ALA A 256 18.03 -22.71 -13.51
N VAL A 257 17.32 -23.02 -12.43
CA VAL A 257 17.13 -22.13 -11.28
C VAL A 257 18.49 -21.82 -10.63
N GLU A 258 19.29 -22.84 -10.34
CA GLU A 258 20.60 -22.66 -9.72
C GLU A 258 21.55 -21.83 -10.60
N LEU A 259 21.59 -22.09 -11.92
CA LEU A 259 22.39 -21.30 -12.85
C LEU A 259 21.91 -19.86 -12.96
N MET A 260 20.60 -19.61 -12.90
CA MET A 260 20.07 -18.27 -12.83
C MET A 260 20.54 -17.56 -11.56
N ASP A 261 20.47 -18.22 -10.41
CA ASP A 261 20.86 -17.66 -9.11
C ASP A 261 22.36 -17.36 -9.06
N VAL A 262 23.19 -18.26 -9.57
CA VAL A 262 24.64 -18.06 -9.71
C VAL A 262 24.92 -16.88 -10.66
N GLY A 263 24.29 -16.85 -11.81
CA GLY A 263 24.45 -15.76 -12.80
C GLY A 263 24.04 -14.41 -12.22
N TRP A 264 22.94 -14.37 -11.45
CA TRP A 264 22.52 -13.16 -10.74
C TRP A 264 23.51 -12.75 -9.64
N ASN A 265 24.07 -13.70 -8.91
CA ASN A 265 25.07 -13.41 -7.89
C ASN A 265 26.34 -12.79 -8.47
N PHE A 266 26.81 -13.23 -9.65
CA PHE A 266 27.88 -12.54 -10.37
C PHE A 266 27.48 -11.14 -10.83
N LYS A 267 26.21 -10.94 -11.27
CA LYS A 267 25.71 -9.61 -11.61
C LYS A 267 25.70 -8.64 -10.42
N ARG A 268 25.51 -9.14 -9.18
CA ARG A 268 25.52 -8.30 -7.97
C ARG A 268 26.79 -7.49 -7.79
N GLU A 269 27.94 -8.02 -8.24
CA GLU A 269 29.24 -7.33 -8.21
C GLU A 269 29.21 -5.97 -8.94
N HIS A 270 28.33 -5.86 -9.94
CA HIS A 270 28.23 -4.72 -10.82
C HIS A 270 26.95 -3.89 -10.59
N LEU A 271 26.30 -4.06 -9.46
CA LEU A 271 25.13 -3.27 -9.07
C LEU A 271 25.55 -2.00 -8.32
N LYS A 272 24.74 -0.94 -8.43
CA LYS A 272 24.90 0.27 -7.63
C LYS A 272 24.71 -0.05 -6.13
N PRO A 273 25.36 0.70 -5.21
CA PRO A 273 25.25 0.45 -3.77
C PRO A 273 23.80 0.49 -3.21
N THR A 274 22.89 1.17 -3.89
CA THR A 274 21.47 1.31 -3.52
C THR A 274 20.60 0.18 -4.06
N GLN A 275 21.04 -0.53 -5.10
CA GLN A 275 20.31 -1.64 -5.71
C GLN A 275 20.27 -2.86 -4.76
N ARG A 276 19.09 -3.42 -4.54
CA ARG A 276 18.87 -4.59 -3.68
C ARG A 276 18.09 -5.66 -4.42
N SER A 277 18.43 -6.91 -4.17
CA SER A 277 17.70 -8.05 -4.69
C SER A 277 17.73 -9.20 -3.69
N HIS A 278 16.63 -9.93 -3.65
CA HIS A 278 16.46 -11.12 -2.83
C HIS A 278 15.70 -12.15 -3.63
N TYR A 279 15.89 -13.42 -3.34
CA TYR A 279 15.14 -14.50 -3.96
C TYR A 279 14.90 -15.67 -3.01
N VAL A 280 13.90 -16.45 -3.33
CA VAL A 280 13.63 -17.76 -2.73
C VAL A 280 13.31 -18.75 -3.83
N ILE A 281 13.82 -19.98 -3.73
CA ILE A 281 13.40 -21.09 -4.59
C ILE A 281 12.03 -21.53 -4.09
N THR A 282 11.02 -21.43 -4.95
CA THR A 282 9.63 -21.73 -4.60
C THR A 282 9.21 -23.14 -4.98
N ASP A 283 9.96 -23.78 -5.88
CA ASP A 283 9.81 -25.17 -6.29
C ASP A 283 11.18 -25.67 -6.74
N GLY A 284 11.66 -26.77 -6.16
CA GLY A 284 12.96 -27.38 -6.46
C GLY A 284 12.85 -28.83 -6.95
N GLY A 285 11.65 -29.34 -7.23
CA GLY A 285 11.39 -30.73 -7.60
C GLY A 285 10.91 -31.58 -6.41
N ASP A 286 10.65 -32.87 -6.67
CA ASP A 286 9.95 -33.75 -5.74
C ASP A 286 10.87 -34.61 -4.87
N GLN A 287 11.81 -35.33 -5.50
CA GLN A 287 12.73 -36.26 -4.79
C GLN A 287 14.01 -36.51 -5.59
N PRO A 288 15.14 -36.86 -4.92
CA PRO A 288 16.47 -36.88 -5.54
C PRO A 288 16.69 -37.94 -6.64
N ASN A 289 15.86 -38.96 -6.72
CA ASN A 289 15.97 -40.03 -7.76
C ASN A 289 15.25 -39.68 -9.06
N VAL A 290 14.66 -38.50 -9.17
CA VAL A 290 13.98 -38.01 -10.37
C VAL A 290 14.60 -36.66 -10.76
N VAL A 291 15.04 -36.52 -12.01
CA VAL A 291 15.49 -35.25 -12.58
C VAL A 291 14.31 -34.26 -12.54
N PRO A 292 14.40 -33.11 -11.89
CA PRO A 292 13.30 -32.17 -11.75
C PRO A 292 12.85 -31.61 -13.11
N SER A 293 11.61 -31.90 -13.50
CA SER A 293 11.03 -31.36 -14.74
C SER A 293 10.40 -29.98 -14.57
N LYS A 294 10.21 -29.54 -13.34
CA LYS A 294 9.71 -28.20 -13.00
C LYS A 294 10.48 -27.65 -11.83
N ALA A 295 10.82 -26.37 -11.90
CA ALA A 295 11.37 -25.60 -10.78
C ALA A 295 11.03 -24.14 -10.96
N SER A 296 11.04 -23.40 -9.86
CA SER A 296 10.78 -21.96 -9.89
C SER A 296 11.51 -21.20 -8.79
N VAL A 297 11.83 -19.94 -9.08
CA VAL A 297 12.46 -19.00 -8.17
C VAL A 297 11.74 -17.67 -8.21
N TRP A 298 11.55 -17.07 -7.05
CA TRP A 298 10.84 -15.80 -6.89
C TRP A 298 11.83 -14.73 -6.47
N TYR A 299 11.91 -13.64 -7.25
CA TYR A 299 12.83 -12.52 -7.08
C TYR A 299 12.10 -11.23 -6.72
N TYR A 300 12.74 -10.40 -5.87
CA TYR A 300 12.51 -8.97 -5.74
C TYR A 300 13.70 -8.20 -6.26
N PHE A 301 13.47 -7.27 -7.21
CA PHE A 301 14.44 -6.29 -7.69
C PHE A 301 14.04 -4.91 -7.19
N ARG A 302 14.87 -4.28 -6.34
CA ARG A 302 14.55 -3.07 -5.60
C ARG A 302 15.52 -1.95 -5.88
N GLU A 303 15.00 -0.73 -6.16
CA GLU A 303 15.78 0.51 -6.29
C GLU A 303 14.88 1.74 -6.07
N ARG A 304 15.51 2.93 -6.10
CA ARG A 304 14.90 4.24 -5.83
C ARG A 304 14.33 4.91 -7.08
N THR A 305 14.63 4.43 -8.28
CA THR A 305 14.11 4.98 -9.54
C THR A 305 13.47 3.89 -10.38
N TYR A 306 12.49 4.29 -11.19
CA TYR A 306 11.84 3.38 -12.13
C TYR A 306 12.84 2.75 -13.09
N GLU A 307 13.72 3.57 -13.68
CA GLU A 307 14.68 3.16 -14.70
C GLU A 307 15.66 2.12 -14.15
N ASP A 308 16.13 2.29 -12.93
CA ASP A 308 17.03 1.35 -12.28
C ASP A 308 16.33 0.02 -11.91
N ILE A 309 15.07 0.08 -11.46
CA ILE A 309 14.26 -1.12 -11.21
C ILE A 309 14.06 -1.89 -12.52
N GLN A 310 13.69 -1.20 -13.60
CA GLN A 310 13.51 -1.80 -14.92
C GLN A 310 14.80 -2.44 -15.43
N SER A 311 15.93 -1.75 -15.27
CA SER A 311 17.26 -2.28 -15.68
C SER A 311 17.64 -3.55 -14.92
N MET A 312 17.34 -3.64 -13.62
CA MET A 312 17.56 -4.86 -12.84
C MET A 312 16.66 -6.01 -13.30
N TYR A 313 15.39 -5.72 -13.54
CA TYR A 313 14.43 -6.68 -14.04
C TYR A 313 14.85 -7.23 -15.41
N ASP A 314 15.23 -6.38 -16.35
CA ASP A 314 15.69 -6.77 -17.69
C ASP A 314 16.95 -7.65 -17.62
N ALA A 315 17.89 -7.31 -16.72
CA ALA A 315 19.06 -8.15 -16.46
C ALA A 315 18.66 -9.53 -15.89
N GLY A 316 17.68 -9.58 -14.99
CA GLY A 316 17.13 -10.82 -14.43
C GLY A 316 16.53 -11.72 -15.52
N VAL A 317 15.70 -11.15 -16.41
CA VAL A 317 15.12 -11.86 -17.54
C VAL A 317 16.19 -12.39 -18.50
N LYS A 318 17.22 -11.58 -18.78
CA LYS A 318 18.35 -12.00 -19.63
C LYS A 318 19.13 -13.18 -19.04
N ILE A 319 19.39 -13.14 -17.73
CA ILE A 319 20.11 -14.21 -17.01
C ILE A 319 19.26 -15.49 -16.99
N ALA A 320 17.96 -15.39 -16.72
CA ALA A 320 17.03 -16.53 -16.75
C ALA A 320 16.99 -17.21 -18.11
N ASN A 321 16.95 -16.43 -19.21
CA ASN A 321 17.04 -16.98 -20.56
C ASN A 321 18.38 -17.68 -20.80
N GLY A 322 19.51 -17.13 -20.33
CA GLY A 322 20.82 -17.77 -20.40
C GLY A 322 20.86 -19.11 -19.65
N ALA A 323 20.29 -19.16 -18.46
CA ALA A 323 20.16 -20.40 -17.67
C ALA A 323 19.34 -21.47 -18.40
N ALA A 324 18.20 -21.09 -18.99
CA ALA A 324 17.36 -21.98 -19.78
C ALA A 324 18.08 -22.54 -21.01
N MET A 325 18.88 -21.69 -21.69
CA MET A 325 19.70 -22.14 -22.84
C MET A 325 20.76 -23.15 -22.43
N MET A 326 21.42 -22.94 -21.28
CA MET A 326 22.47 -23.87 -20.77
C MET A 326 21.92 -25.24 -20.37
N THR A 327 20.66 -25.32 -19.97
CA THR A 327 20.02 -26.55 -19.46
C THR A 327 19.02 -27.15 -20.44
N ASP A 328 18.86 -26.58 -21.62
CA ASP A 328 17.86 -27.00 -22.61
C ASP A 328 16.44 -27.00 -22.06
N THR A 329 16.12 -26.13 -21.08
CA THR A 329 14.81 -25.96 -20.48
C THR A 329 14.03 -24.82 -21.13
N LYS A 330 12.74 -24.70 -20.81
CA LYS A 330 11.88 -23.59 -21.24
C LYS A 330 11.60 -22.65 -20.08
N MET A 331 12.00 -21.38 -20.22
CA MET A 331 11.75 -20.36 -19.21
C MET A 331 10.45 -19.61 -19.50
N LYS A 332 9.68 -19.34 -18.44
CA LYS A 332 8.58 -18.39 -18.42
C LYS A 332 8.65 -17.59 -17.13
N TYR A 333 8.09 -16.39 -17.13
CA TYR A 333 8.03 -15.58 -15.91
C TYR A 333 6.66 -14.93 -15.74
N GLN A 334 6.37 -14.55 -14.50
CA GLN A 334 5.15 -13.85 -14.12
C GLN A 334 5.50 -12.71 -13.16
N ILE A 335 5.14 -11.48 -13.50
CA ILE A 335 5.18 -10.36 -12.55
C ILE A 335 4.04 -10.58 -11.56
N LEU A 336 4.38 -10.68 -10.27
CA LEU A 336 3.43 -10.92 -9.17
C LEU A 336 2.95 -9.60 -8.57
N GLY A 337 3.77 -8.55 -8.65
CA GLY A 337 3.42 -7.24 -8.14
C GLY A 337 4.49 -6.20 -8.43
N THR A 338 4.13 -4.94 -8.28
CA THR A 338 5.04 -3.81 -8.43
C THR A 338 4.71 -2.73 -7.40
N ALA A 339 5.75 -2.07 -6.90
CA ALA A 339 5.62 -0.85 -6.11
C ALA A 339 6.65 0.16 -6.61
N TRP A 340 6.22 1.40 -6.83
CA TRP A 340 7.13 2.46 -7.25
C TRP A 340 7.63 3.27 -6.06
N PRO A 341 8.80 3.92 -6.16
CA PRO A 341 9.31 4.81 -5.12
C PRO A 341 8.30 5.89 -4.75
N GLY A 342 8.15 6.15 -3.45
CA GLY A 342 7.20 7.14 -2.96
C GLY A 342 7.61 8.57 -3.32
N HIS A 343 6.64 9.37 -3.78
CA HIS A 343 6.76 10.82 -3.91
C HIS A 343 5.59 11.47 -3.18
N PHE A 344 5.83 11.98 -1.96
CA PHE A 344 4.78 12.47 -1.09
C PHE A 344 4.49 13.96 -1.28
N ASN A 345 3.22 14.33 -1.15
CA ASN A 345 2.78 15.71 -1.36
C ASN A 345 3.25 16.62 -0.21
N LYS A 346 4.01 17.67 -0.55
CA LYS A 346 4.58 18.60 0.41
C LYS A 346 3.51 19.35 1.21
N ALA A 347 2.44 19.80 0.57
CA ALA A 347 1.39 20.58 1.26
C ALA A 347 0.65 19.70 2.28
N LEU A 348 0.33 18.44 1.94
CA LEU A 348 -0.26 17.48 2.88
C LEU A 348 0.71 17.17 4.02
N GLY A 349 1.99 16.91 3.73
CA GLY A 349 3.00 16.64 4.74
C GLY A 349 3.19 17.81 5.71
N GLN A 350 3.23 19.05 5.20
CA GLN A 350 3.32 20.24 6.05
C GLN A 350 2.07 20.46 6.92
N ALA A 351 0.88 20.20 6.39
CA ALA A 351 -0.36 20.27 7.16
C ALA A 351 -0.41 19.20 8.25
N MET A 352 0.02 17.98 7.94
CA MET A 352 0.10 16.88 8.90
C MET A 352 1.04 17.22 10.05
N ILE A 353 2.29 17.62 9.76
CA ILE A 353 3.27 17.94 10.79
C ILE A 353 2.84 19.12 11.66
N ALA A 354 2.16 20.13 11.09
CA ALA A 354 1.62 21.24 11.85
C ALA A 354 0.56 20.78 12.86
N ASN A 355 -0.31 19.84 12.47
CA ASN A 355 -1.31 19.25 13.36
C ASN A 355 -0.67 18.34 14.43
N ILE A 356 0.32 17.52 14.06
CA ILE A 356 1.07 16.67 15.02
C ILE A 356 1.72 17.55 16.11
N LYS A 357 2.35 18.66 15.72
CA LYS A 357 2.95 19.60 16.69
C LYS A 357 1.93 20.24 17.62
N LYS A 358 0.69 20.49 17.17
CA LYS A 358 -0.39 21.03 18.01
C LYS A 358 -0.93 20.01 18.99
N VAL A 359 -1.09 18.76 18.57
CA VAL A 359 -1.56 17.66 19.42
C VAL A 359 -0.50 17.28 20.45
N GLY A 360 0.77 17.36 20.06
CA GLY A 360 1.91 16.91 20.84
C GLY A 360 2.20 15.42 20.66
N LEU A 361 3.29 14.98 21.27
CA LEU A 361 3.67 13.58 21.30
C LEU A 361 3.00 12.84 22.47
N PRO A 362 2.77 11.53 22.36
CA PRO A 362 2.34 10.71 23.48
C PRO A 362 3.30 10.86 24.68
N GLN A 363 2.74 10.79 25.87
CA GLN A 363 3.54 10.75 27.10
C GLN A 363 3.90 9.29 27.40
N TRP A 364 5.15 8.93 27.14
CA TRP A 364 5.65 7.59 27.44
C TRP A 364 6.03 7.46 28.92
N THR A 365 5.59 6.37 29.53
CA THR A 365 5.96 6.00 30.89
C THR A 365 7.39 5.45 30.96
N ASP A 366 7.91 5.29 32.17
CA ASP A 366 9.20 4.62 32.37
C ASP A 366 9.18 3.16 31.88
N ALA A 367 8.04 2.47 32.01
CA ALA A 367 7.86 1.12 31.50
C ALA A 367 7.94 1.07 29.97
N ASP A 368 7.29 2.00 29.28
CA ASP A 368 7.37 2.12 27.81
C ASP A 368 8.81 2.36 27.35
N ASN A 369 9.50 3.27 28.04
CA ASN A 369 10.90 3.57 27.76
C ASN A 369 11.83 2.39 28.00
N GLN A 370 11.61 1.60 29.07
CA GLN A 370 12.36 0.37 29.35
C GLN A 370 12.12 -0.67 28.28
N MET A 371 10.86 -0.87 27.85
CA MET A 371 10.51 -1.79 26.75
C MET A 371 11.20 -1.39 25.45
N ALA A 372 11.11 -0.11 25.05
CA ALA A 372 11.74 0.40 23.85
C ALA A 372 13.26 0.16 23.84
N ARG A 373 13.94 0.39 24.97
CA ARG A 373 15.37 0.14 25.12
C ARG A 373 15.72 -1.35 25.08
N ALA A 374 14.87 -2.20 25.63
CA ALA A 374 15.07 -3.65 25.57
C ALA A 374 14.96 -4.16 24.13
N VAL A 375 13.97 -3.67 23.35
CA VAL A 375 13.85 -3.99 21.92
C VAL A 375 15.04 -3.45 21.12
N GLN A 376 15.44 -2.18 21.33
CA GLN A 376 16.61 -1.60 20.67
C GLN A 376 17.88 -2.43 20.91
N LYS A 377 18.07 -2.92 22.14
CA LYS A 377 19.20 -3.81 22.48
C LYS A 377 19.11 -5.15 21.74
N LEU A 378 17.92 -5.74 21.68
CA LEU A 378 17.68 -7.02 21.00
C LEU A 378 18.03 -6.96 19.51
N VAL A 379 17.65 -5.88 18.84
CA VAL A 379 17.86 -5.69 17.39
C VAL A 379 19.14 -4.87 17.07
N GLU A 380 19.98 -4.64 18.05
CA GLU A 380 21.22 -3.86 17.92
C GLU A 380 21.03 -2.48 17.28
N ALA A 381 19.84 -1.89 17.45
CA ALA A 381 19.51 -0.60 16.89
C ALA A 381 20.24 0.53 17.63
N PRO A 382 20.63 1.61 16.93
CA PRO A 382 21.19 2.80 17.56
C PRO A 382 20.23 3.37 18.60
N LYS A 383 20.76 3.83 19.74
CA LYS A 383 19.96 4.56 20.73
C LYS A 383 19.42 5.84 20.07
N LYS A 384 18.12 5.99 20.05
CA LYS A 384 17.45 7.23 19.68
C LYS A 384 16.79 7.83 20.92
N ASP A 385 17.02 9.11 21.17
CA ASP A 385 16.28 9.83 22.21
C ASP A 385 14.84 10.05 21.76
N ASN A 386 13.88 9.80 22.63
CA ASN A 386 12.45 9.68 22.38
C ASN A 386 11.71 10.97 21.93
N GLN A 387 12.42 11.99 21.44
CA GLN A 387 11.85 13.33 21.30
C GLN A 387 11.87 13.92 19.88
N VAL A 388 11.83 13.13 18.83
CA VAL A 388 11.93 13.74 17.50
C VAL A 388 10.73 13.48 16.64
N CYS A 389 9.83 14.49 16.60
CA CYS A 389 8.96 14.70 15.44
C CYS A 389 9.86 15.21 14.30
N ARG A 390 10.22 14.37 13.36
CA ARG A 390 11.03 14.74 12.19
C ARG A 390 10.15 15.07 11.01
N THR A 391 10.40 16.23 10.40
CA THR A 391 10.11 16.42 8.98
C THR A 391 11.31 15.91 8.21
N SER A 392 11.19 14.84 7.47
CA SER A 392 12.23 14.50 6.52
C SER A 392 12.15 15.50 5.36
N ALA A 393 13.11 16.42 5.31
CA ALA A 393 13.43 17.05 4.04
C ALA A 393 14.03 15.98 3.12
N PRO A 394 13.87 16.09 1.78
CA PRO A 394 14.46 15.12 0.87
C PRO A 394 15.94 14.95 1.20
N ARG A 395 16.37 13.72 1.48
CA ARG A 395 17.79 13.43 1.66
C ARG A 395 18.47 13.76 0.35
N ARG A 396 19.41 14.70 0.36
CA ARG A 396 20.26 14.96 -0.81
C ARG A 396 20.89 13.63 -1.23
N PRO A 397 20.94 13.31 -2.53
CA PRO A 397 21.69 12.15 -2.99
C PRO A 397 23.14 12.30 -2.51
N GLN A 398 23.64 11.26 -1.83
CA GLN A 398 25.06 11.12 -1.56
C GLN A 398 25.76 10.61 -2.80
#